data_7210f84071f1118eb0ce3869e2cd28e7
#
_entry.id   7210f84071f1118eb0ce3869e2cd28e7
#
_cell.length_a   1.000
_cell.length_b   1.000
_cell.length_c   1.000
_cell.angle_alpha   90.00
_cell.angle_beta   90.00
_cell.angle_gamma   90.00
#
_symmetry.space_group_name_H-M   'P 1'
#
loop_
_entity.id
_entity.type
_entity.pdbx_description
1 polymer ?
#
loop_
_entity_poly.entity_id
_entity_poly.type
_entity_poly.pdbx_seq_one_letter_code
_entity_poly.pdbx_strand_id
1 'polypeptide(L)'
;MNKIELSNFEVSNSSKLTVIAGLNVLETEEQAIEVANTLKKVTTEFGNPLIFKASFDKANRSSVESYRGPGLKKGLEILKNLKSEGFDLITDIHEINQVEEVAEVVDVIQIPAFLCRQTDLIKAACETNKPLNLSLIHI
;
A
#
# COMPACT_ATOMS: atom_id res chain seq x y z
N MET A 1 3.50 24.42 3.85
CA MET A 1 3.96 23.15 3.22
C MET A 1 2.96 22.08 3.59
N ASN A 2 2.46 21.33 2.62
CA ASN A 2 1.53 20.25 2.94
C ASN A 2 2.32 19.09 3.54
N LYS A 3 1.88 18.61 4.69
CA LYS A 3 2.44 17.49 5.41
C LYS A 3 1.42 16.38 5.41
N ILE A 4 1.89 15.12 5.32
CA ILE A 4 1.07 13.92 5.44
C ILE A 4 1.51 13.24 6.73
N GLU A 5 0.62 13.16 7.69
CA GLU A 5 0.87 12.45 8.96
C GLU A 5 0.47 10.98 8.79
N LEU A 6 1.38 10.07 9.09
CA LEU A 6 1.18 8.64 9.19
C LEU A 6 1.27 8.21 10.65
N SER A 7 1.03 6.92 10.94
CA SER A 7 1.02 6.44 12.33
C SER A 7 2.36 6.62 13.04
N ASN A 8 3.48 6.49 12.31
CA ASN A 8 4.81 6.47 12.91
C ASN A 8 5.70 7.66 12.50
N PHE A 9 5.37 8.40 11.45
CA PHE A 9 6.20 9.52 10.96
C PHE A 9 5.40 10.44 10.05
N GLU A 10 6.02 11.57 9.69
CA GLU A 10 5.50 12.59 8.77
C GLU A 10 6.21 12.49 7.41
N VAL A 11 5.45 12.60 6.34
CA VAL A 11 5.97 12.73 4.97
C VAL A 11 5.84 14.18 4.52
N SER A 12 6.94 14.82 4.16
CA SER A 12 6.97 16.18 3.63
C SER A 12 8.22 16.42 2.78
N ASN A 13 8.27 17.52 2.05
CA ASN A 13 9.44 17.89 1.25
C ASN A 13 10.69 18.24 2.10
N SER A 14 10.52 18.43 3.39
CA SER A 14 11.60 18.71 4.34
C SER A 14 11.93 17.54 5.27
N SER A 15 11.17 16.46 5.23
CA SER A 15 11.45 15.25 5.98
C SER A 15 12.49 14.37 5.27
N LYS A 16 12.98 13.33 5.97
CA LYS A 16 13.83 12.32 5.35
C LYS A 16 13.10 11.61 4.21
N LEU A 17 13.86 11.07 3.27
CA LEU A 17 13.29 10.29 2.17
C LEU A 17 12.50 9.09 2.72
N THR A 18 11.22 9.07 2.41
CA THR A 18 10.35 7.95 2.74
C THR A 18 10.49 6.84 1.70
N VAL A 19 10.76 5.63 2.17
CA VAL A 19 10.88 4.45 1.31
C VAL A 19 9.53 3.73 1.26
N ILE A 20 9.00 3.53 0.06
CA ILE A 20 7.86 2.65 -0.19
C ILE A 20 8.40 1.38 -0.83
N ALA A 21 8.42 0.27 -0.12
CA ALA A 21 8.98 -1.00 -0.59
C ALA A 21 8.23 -2.20 0.00
N GLY A 22 8.32 -3.35 -0.67
CA GLY A 22 7.67 -4.57 -0.21
C GLY A 22 7.48 -5.60 -1.32
N LEU A 23 6.35 -6.29 -1.28
CA LEU A 23 6.00 -7.35 -2.22
C LEU A 23 5.19 -6.81 -3.39
N ASN A 24 5.50 -7.31 -4.59
CA ASN A 24 4.68 -7.02 -5.76
C ASN A 24 3.24 -7.57 -5.58
N VAL A 25 3.13 -8.75 -5.00
CA VAL A 25 1.86 -9.41 -4.65
C VAL A 25 2.07 -10.25 -3.40
N LEU A 26 1.06 -10.32 -2.53
CA LEU A 26 1.05 -11.20 -1.38
C LEU A 26 0.93 -12.67 -1.82
N GLU A 27 1.69 -13.54 -1.19
CA GLU A 27 1.61 -14.99 -1.34
C GLU A 27 1.27 -15.64 0.00
N THR A 28 2.19 -15.57 0.96
CA THR A 28 1.98 -16.07 2.32
C THR A 28 2.23 -14.97 3.36
N GLU A 29 1.68 -15.16 4.55
CA GLU A 29 1.87 -14.26 5.67
C GLU A 29 3.32 -14.28 6.17
N GLU A 30 3.91 -15.47 6.27
CA GLU A 30 5.28 -15.65 6.73
C GLU A 30 6.27 -14.90 5.83
N GLN A 31 6.11 -14.99 4.51
CA GLN A 31 6.92 -14.26 3.56
C GLN A 31 6.74 -12.74 3.71
N ALA A 32 5.51 -12.29 3.92
CA ALA A 32 5.21 -10.86 4.09
C ALA A 32 5.90 -10.31 5.34
N ILE A 33 5.85 -11.03 6.46
CA ILE A 33 6.49 -10.65 7.73
C ILE A 33 8.02 -10.64 7.57
N GLU A 34 8.60 -11.67 6.95
CA GLU A 34 10.06 -11.76 6.73
C GLU A 34 10.58 -10.58 5.90
N VAL A 35 9.90 -10.29 4.79
CA VAL A 35 10.28 -9.19 3.90
C VAL A 35 10.09 -7.84 4.59
N ALA A 36 8.98 -7.64 5.31
CA ALA A 36 8.72 -6.40 6.03
C ALA A 36 9.80 -6.13 7.10
N ASN A 37 10.15 -7.13 7.90
CA ASN A 37 11.19 -7.02 8.92
C ASN A 37 12.57 -6.76 8.31
N THR A 38 12.90 -7.41 7.20
CA THR A 38 14.16 -7.19 6.50
C THR A 38 14.24 -5.75 5.98
N LEU A 39 13.19 -5.27 5.34
CA LEU A 39 13.14 -3.88 4.85
C LEU A 39 13.20 -2.87 5.98
N LYS A 40 12.46 -3.11 7.09
CA LYS A 40 12.49 -2.25 8.28
C LYS A 40 13.91 -2.15 8.86
N LYS A 41 14.62 -3.26 8.95
CA LYS A 41 16.01 -3.28 9.41
C LYS A 41 16.91 -2.41 8.52
N VAL A 42 16.89 -2.65 7.22
CA VAL A 42 17.72 -1.92 6.25
C VAL A 42 17.37 -0.41 6.27
N THR A 43 16.10 -0.05 6.17
CA THR A 43 15.71 1.37 6.15
C THR A 43 16.04 2.09 7.45
N THR A 44 15.97 1.40 8.59
CA THR A 44 16.36 1.94 9.90
C THR A 44 17.87 2.22 9.97
N GLU A 45 18.70 1.33 9.43
CA GLU A 45 20.18 1.55 9.37
C GLU A 45 20.55 2.83 8.62
N PHE A 46 19.78 3.18 7.58
CA PHE A 46 19.96 4.43 6.84
C PHE A 46 19.14 5.61 7.41
N GLY A 47 18.38 5.37 8.44
CA GLY A 47 17.52 6.37 9.09
C GLY A 47 16.35 6.86 8.24
N ASN A 48 15.90 6.08 7.29
CA ASN A 48 14.76 6.38 6.42
C ASN A 48 13.49 5.69 6.92
N PRO A 49 12.33 6.37 6.95
CA PRO A 49 11.07 5.72 7.28
C PRO A 49 10.59 4.80 6.14
N LEU A 50 9.90 3.72 6.52
CA LEU A 50 9.37 2.71 5.61
C LEU A 50 7.84 2.72 5.63
N ILE A 51 7.23 2.71 4.45
CA ILE A 51 5.85 2.28 4.23
C ILE A 51 5.94 0.93 3.51
N PHE A 52 5.46 -0.13 4.15
CA PHE A 52 5.47 -1.45 3.54
C PHE A 52 4.34 -1.58 2.52
N LYS A 53 4.71 -1.92 1.29
CA LYS A 53 3.76 -2.09 0.19
C LYS A 53 3.56 -3.56 -0.14
N ALA A 54 2.31 -3.97 -0.27
CA ALA A 54 1.98 -5.24 -0.90
C ALA A 54 0.59 -5.20 -1.55
N SER A 55 0.41 -5.85 -2.70
CA SER A 55 -0.88 -5.95 -3.37
C SER A 55 -1.57 -7.26 -3.00
N PHE A 56 -2.85 -7.21 -2.70
CA PHE A 56 -3.66 -8.41 -2.47
C PHE A 56 -4.21 -9.02 -3.77
N ASP A 57 -4.21 -8.24 -4.85
CA ASP A 57 -4.59 -8.68 -6.20
C ASP A 57 -3.76 -7.94 -7.26
N LYS A 58 -3.44 -8.64 -8.32
CA LYS A 58 -2.82 -8.10 -9.54
C LYS A 58 -3.80 -8.18 -10.70
N ALA A 59 -4.73 -7.23 -10.75
CA ALA A 59 -5.78 -7.17 -11.78
C ALA A 59 -5.26 -6.87 -13.20
N ASN A 60 -4.00 -6.48 -13.35
CA ASN A 60 -3.39 -6.05 -14.61
C ASN A 60 -2.40 -7.07 -15.23
N ARG A 61 -2.58 -8.36 -14.96
CA ARG A 61 -1.74 -9.41 -15.54
C ARG A 61 -1.94 -9.54 -17.06
N SER A 62 -0.87 -9.90 -17.76
CA SER A 62 -0.89 -10.15 -19.21
C SER A 62 -1.45 -11.52 -19.58
N SER A 63 -1.56 -12.45 -18.63
CA SER A 63 -2.15 -13.77 -18.79
C SER A 63 -3.17 -14.05 -17.72
N VAL A 64 -4.29 -14.65 -18.10
CA VAL A 64 -5.36 -15.09 -17.19
C VAL A 64 -4.88 -16.16 -16.21
N GLU A 65 -3.92 -16.98 -16.62
CA GLU A 65 -3.33 -18.05 -15.79
C GLU A 65 -2.30 -17.53 -14.76
N SER A 66 -1.92 -16.26 -14.83
CA SER A 66 -0.94 -15.71 -13.88
C SER A 66 -1.51 -15.63 -12.47
N TYR A 67 -0.68 -15.93 -11.48
CA TYR A 67 -1.04 -15.74 -10.07
C TYR A 67 -1.37 -14.27 -9.79
N ARG A 68 -2.54 -14.03 -9.24
CA ARG A 68 -3.06 -12.69 -8.99
C ARG A 68 -2.93 -12.23 -7.54
N GLY A 69 -2.77 -13.15 -6.62
CA GLY A 69 -2.74 -12.86 -5.17
C GLY A 69 -3.81 -13.63 -4.39
N PRO A 70 -3.83 -13.47 -3.06
CA PRO A 70 -4.77 -14.17 -2.18
C PRO A 70 -6.20 -13.61 -2.23
N GLY A 71 -6.41 -12.48 -2.91
CA GLY A 71 -7.68 -11.74 -2.92
C GLY A 71 -7.85 -10.82 -1.70
N LEU A 72 -8.92 -10.01 -1.72
CA LEU A 72 -9.16 -8.94 -0.76
C LEU A 72 -9.15 -9.43 0.69
N LYS A 73 -10.03 -10.38 1.04
CA LYS A 73 -10.20 -10.81 2.44
C LYS A 73 -8.92 -11.35 3.06
N LYS A 74 -8.29 -12.32 2.40
CA LYS A 74 -7.05 -12.92 2.91
C LYS A 74 -5.88 -11.93 2.89
N GLY A 75 -5.80 -11.09 1.86
CA GLY A 75 -4.80 -10.03 1.79
C GLY A 75 -4.94 -9.02 2.93
N LEU A 76 -6.16 -8.60 3.25
CA LEU A 76 -6.40 -7.69 4.38
C LEU A 76 -6.11 -8.33 5.74
N GLU A 77 -6.34 -9.65 5.92
CA GLU A 77 -5.92 -10.36 7.14
C GLU A 77 -4.40 -10.26 7.34
N ILE A 78 -3.61 -10.56 6.31
CA ILE A 78 -2.14 -10.46 6.36
C ILE A 78 -1.70 -9.02 6.65
N LEU A 79 -2.31 -8.03 5.98
CA LEU A 79 -1.98 -6.63 6.21
C LEU A 79 -2.37 -6.17 7.63
N LYS A 80 -3.50 -6.63 8.18
CA LYS A 80 -3.88 -6.33 9.59
C LYS A 80 -2.85 -6.86 10.58
N ASN A 81 -2.30 -8.04 10.35
CA ASN A 81 -1.27 -8.62 11.20
C ASN A 81 0.02 -7.77 11.15
N LEU A 82 0.46 -7.39 9.96
CA LEU A 82 1.59 -6.45 9.80
C LEU A 82 1.32 -5.09 10.47
N LYS A 83 0.08 -4.57 10.38
CA LYS A 83 -0.30 -3.34 11.06
C LYS A 83 -0.18 -3.47 12.58
N SER A 84 -0.59 -4.61 13.15
CA SER A 84 -0.45 -4.88 14.58
C SER A 84 1.01 -4.97 15.06
N GLU A 85 1.94 -5.29 14.15
CA GLU A 85 3.40 -5.26 14.40
C GLU A 85 4.01 -3.85 14.24
N GLY A 86 3.18 -2.83 13.97
CA GLY A 86 3.59 -1.43 13.91
C GLY A 86 4.17 -0.99 12.57
N PHE A 87 3.80 -1.63 11.46
CA PHE A 87 4.15 -1.16 10.13
C PHE A 87 3.15 -0.11 9.62
N ASP A 88 3.64 0.93 8.96
CA ASP A 88 2.83 1.76 8.08
C ASP A 88 2.67 1.05 6.74
N LEU A 89 1.44 0.99 6.23
CA LEU A 89 1.06 0.13 5.11
C LEU A 89 0.47 0.90 3.94
N ILE A 90 0.75 0.39 2.74
CA ILE A 90 0.11 0.82 1.50
C ILE A 90 -0.30 -0.41 0.68
N THR A 91 -1.49 -0.39 0.12
CA THR A 91 -1.95 -1.35 -0.89
C THR A 91 -2.74 -0.66 -1.98
N ASP A 92 -2.86 -1.29 -3.14
CA ASP A 92 -3.64 -0.79 -4.26
C ASP A 92 -5.08 -1.33 -4.26
N ILE A 93 -6.00 -0.48 -4.71
CA ILE A 93 -7.42 -0.81 -4.92
C ILE A 93 -7.74 -0.83 -6.42
N HIS A 94 -8.73 -1.64 -6.81
CA HIS A 94 -9.12 -1.81 -8.21
C HIS A 94 -10.60 -1.51 -8.45
N GLU A 95 -11.43 -1.60 -7.42
CA GLU A 95 -12.88 -1.42 -7.46
C GLU A 95 -13.38 -0.57 -6.27
N ILE A 96 -14.50 0.14 -6.47
CA ILE A 96 -15.07 1.04 -5.46
C ILE A 96 -15.46 0.29 -4.18
N ASN A 97 -15.98 -0.93 -4.31
CA ASN A 97 -16.40 -1.75 -3.17
C ASN A 97 -15.26 -2.21 -2.25
N GLN A 98 -13.99 -2.08 -2.68
CA GLN A 98 -12.81 -2.41 -1.87
C GLN A 98 -12.38 -1.26 -0.97
N VAL A 99 -12.80 -0.03 -1.29
CA VAL A 99 -12.24 1.20 -0.72
C VAL A 99 -12.37 1.26 0.80
N GLU A 100 -13.57 1.02 1.33
CA GLU A 100 -13.84 1.12 2.77
C GLU A 100 -13.04 0.09 3.56
N GLU A 101 -13.10 -1.19 3.17
CA GLU A 101 -12.39 -2.27 3.86
C GLU A 101 -10.87 -2.07 3.84
N VAL A 102 -10.33 -1.57 2.72
CA VAL A 102 -8.90 -1.26 2.59
C VAL A 102 -8.51 -0.08 3.47
N ALA A 103 -9.32 0.98 3.48
CA ALA A 103 -9.05 2.19 4.28
C ALA A 103 -9.01 1.92 5.79
N GLU A 104 -9.73 0.91 6.28
CA GLU A 104 -9.68 0.50 7.69
C GLU A 104 -8.33 -0.11 8.10
N VAL A 105 -7.57 -0.64 7.14
CA VAL A 105 -6.36 -1.42 7.41
C VAL A 105 -5.09 -0.63 7.11
N VAL A 106 -5.03 0.07 5.98
CA VAL A 106 -3.81 0.71 5.50
C VAL A 106 -3.73 2.19 5.86
N ASP A 107 -2.53 2.74 5.83
CA ASP A 107 -2.27 4.16 6.08
C ASP A 107 -2.33 4.99 4.79
N VAL A 108 -2.01 4.37 3.67
CA VAL A 108 -2.03 5.00 2.34
C VAL A 108 -2.74 4.08 1.36
N ILE A 109 -3.61 4.64 0.53
CA ILE A 109 -4.26 3.90 -0.56
C ILE A 109 -3.56 4.22 -1.87
N GLN A 110 -3.19 3.18 -2.63
CA GLN A 110 -2.65 3.38 -3.97
C GLN A 110 -3.73 3.19 -5.04
N ILE A 111 -3.76 4.12 -5.99
CA ILE A 111 -4.53 3.99 -7.23
C ILE A 111 -3.57 3.53 -8.34
N PRO A 112 -3.78 2.35 -8.95
CA PRO A 112 -2.97 1.87 -10.07
C PRO A 112 -2.99 2.84 -11.25
N ALA A 113 -1.89 2.89 -12.02
CA ALA A 113 -1.72 3.83 -13.13
C ALA A 113 -2.87 3.81 -14.14
N PHE A 114 -3.35 2.62 -14.52
CA PHE A 114 -4.46 2.48 -15.48
C PHE A 114 -5.81 2.98 -14.94
N LEU A 115 -5.95 3.11 -13.62
CA LEU A 115 -7.19 3.53 -12.95
C LEU A 115 -7.15 4.99 -12.48
N CYS A 116 -6.06 5.71 -12.68
CA CYS A 116 -5.90 7.11 -12.23
C CYS A 116 -6.90 8.10 -12.89
N ARG A 117 -7.62 7.68 -13.91
CA ARG A 117 -8.66 8.48 -14.60
C ARG A 117 -10.08 7.98 -14.33
N GLN A 118 -10.26 7.02 -13.41
CA GLN A 118 -11.58 6.55 -13.00
C GLN A 118 -12.15 7.46 -11.91
N THR A 119 -12.96 8.42 -12.31
CA THR A 119 -13.47 9.50 -11.44
C THR A 119 -14.15 8.95 -10.17
N ASP A 120 -15.01 7.95 -10.32
CA ASP A 120 -15.77 7.43 -9.18
C ASP A 120 -14.88 6.66 -8.19
N LEU A 121 -13.88 5.94 -8.67
CA LEU A 121 -12.90 5.26 -7.82
C LEU A 121 -12.06 6.26 -7.03
N ILE A 122 -11.57 7.31 -7.69
CA ILE A 122 -10.78 8.36 -7.04
C ILE A 122 -11.63 9.11 -6.02
N LYS A 123 -12.88 9.44 -6.36
CA LYS A 123 -13.81 10.11 -5.45
C LYS A 123 -14.04 9.26 -4.18
N ALA A 124 -14.37 7.98 -4.34
CA ALA A 124 -14.55 7.08 -3.22
C ALA A 124 -13.29 6.98 -2.34
N ALA A 125 -12.11 6.87 -2.95
CA ALA A 125 -10.85 6.85 -2.22
C ALA A 125 -10.60 8.17 -1.45
N CYS A 126 -10.89 9.33 -2.04
CA CYS A 126 -10.76 10.63 -1.37
C CYS A 126 -11.70 10.77 -0.16
N GLU A 127 -12.89 10.20 -0.22
CA GLU A 127 -13.90 10.25 0.85
C GLU A 127 -13.44 9.51 2.13
N THR A 128 -12.46 8.61 2.03
CA THR A 128 -11.84 7.94 3.19
C THR A 128 -10.94 8.84 4.04
N ASN A 129 -10.55 10.00 3.53
CA ASN A 129 -9.55 10.90 4.11
C ASN A 129 -8.15 10.26 4.30
N LYS A 130 -7.87 9.12 3.70
CA LYS A 130 -6.52 8.53 3.68
C LYS A 130 -5.67 9.23 2.63
N PRO A 131 -4.36 9.36 2.85
CA PRO A 131 -3.41 9.75 1.81
C PRO A 131 -3.52 8.85 0.59
N LEU A 132 -3.50 9.43 -0.60
CA LEU A 132 -3.54 8.69 -1.86
C LEU A 132 -2.20 8.76 -2.56
N ASN A 133 -1.73 7.61 -3.03
CA ASN A 133 -0.59 7.50 -3.92
C ASN A 133 -1.08 7.15 -5.33
N LEU A 134 -0.93 8.08 -6.26
CA LEU A 134 -1.27 7.85 -7.67
C LEU A 134 -0.06 7.25 -8.38
N SER A 135 -0.17 5.99 -8.81
CA SER A 135 0.88 5.31 -9.56
C SER A 135 0.91 5.78 -11.01
N LEU A 136 1.47 6.97 -11.23
CA LEU A 136 1.59 7.57 -12.56
C LEU A 136 2.93 7.17 -13.19
N ILE A 137 2.87 6.48 -14.34
CA ILE A 137 4.07 6.06 -15.09
C ILE A 137 4.56 7.20 -15.99
N HIS A 138 3.64 8.02 -16.50
CA HIS A 138 3.94 9.18 -17.34
C HIS A 138 3.00 10.34 -16.99
N ILE A 139 3.56 11.48 -16.75
CA ILE A 139 2.88 12.75 -16.61
C ILE A 139 3.11 13.54 -17.90
#